data_35d3e64f79faa25bd3abaa853a930c41
#
_entry.id   35d3e64f79faa25bd3abaa853a930c41
#
_cell.length_a   1.000
_cell.length_b   1.000
_cell.length_c   1.000
_cell.angle_alpha   90.00
_cell.angle_beta   90.00
_cell.angle_gamma   90.00
#
_symmetry.space_group_name_H-M   'P 1'
#
loop_
_entity.id
_entity.type
_entity.pdbx_description
1 polymer ?
#
loop_
_entity_poly.entity_id
_entity_poly.type
_entity_poly.pdbx_seq_one_letter_code
_entity_poly.pdbx_strand_id
1 'polypeptide(L)'
;MNEINQINNEPVRKSRILLVDDEPGLRTAVKTFLEDEGFEIFIAVDGEDGWEKAQTIFPDLIISDVMMPRANGYDLLEKIREDEKLGGTPVIFLTAKGMTLDRTEGYLAGVDDYISKPFDPDELAARVKNVINRHCLLYTSDAADE
;
A
#
# COMPACT_ATOMS: atom_id res chain seq x y z
N MET A 1 25.60 -0.84 -9.64
CA MET A 1 25.43 -1.26 -10.96
C MET A 1 24.36 -2.28 -11.12
N ASN A 2 23.57 -2.07 -12.02
CA ASN A 2 22.42 -2.86 -12.13
C ASN A 2 22.42 -3.70 -13.39
N GLU A 3 22.90 -4.89 -13.24
CA GLU A 3 23.02 -5.80 -14.35
C GLU A 3 21.69 -6.22 -14.91
N ILE A 4 20.68 -6.24 -14.07
CA ILE A 4 19.35 -6.62 -14.50
C ILE A 4 18.82 -5.64 -15.54
N ASN A 5 19.06 -4.35 -15.31
CA ASN A 5 18.67 -3.34 -16.27
C ASN A 5 19.33 -3.56 -17.61
N GLN A 6 20.60 -3.93 -17.57
CA GLN A 6 21.34 -4.16 -18.80
C GLN A 6 20.82 -5.38 -19.53
N ILE A 7 20.47 -6.43 -18.79
CA ILE A 7 19.95 -7.64 -19.40
C ILE A 7 18.63 -7.38 -20.09
N ASN A 8 17.74 -6.70 -19.39
CA ASN A 8 16.40 -6.42 -19.92
C ASN A 8 16.37 -5.23 -20.84
N ASN A 9 17.42 -4.45 -20.81
CA ASN A 9 17.49 -3.24 -21.62
C ASN A 9 16.40 -2.24 -21.25
N GLU A 10 15.95 -2.26 -20.00
CA GLU A 10 14.92 -1.38 -19.51
C GLU A 10 15.27 -0.89 -18.12
N PRO A 11 14.94 0.36 -17.80
CA PRO A 11 15.18 0.85 -16.46
C PRO A 11 14.26 0.16 -15.46
N VAL A 12 14.77 -0.07 -14.27
CA VAL A 12 13.96 -0.63 -13.18
C VAL A 12 13.11 0.50 -12.61
N ARG A 13 11.81 0.31 -12.64
CA ARG A 13 10.87 1.29 -12.11
C ARG A 13 10.76 1.12 -10.60
N LYS A 14 10.77 2.24 -9.87
CA LYS A 14 10.50 2.20 -8.45
C LYS A 14 9.07 1.76 -8.21
N SER A 15 8.86 1.01 -7.14
CA SER A 15 7.51 0.66 -6.74
C SER A 15 6.77 1.90 -6.28
N ARG A 16 5.52 2.01 -6.69
CA ARG A 16 4.68 3.16 -6.38
C ARG A 16 3.77 2.82 -5.21
N ILE A 17 3.80 3.66 -4.21
CA ILE A 17 2.99 3.46 -3.02
C ILE A 17 2.08 4.66 -2.83
N LEU A 18 0.79 4.39 -2.65
CA LEU A 18 -0.17 5.43 -2.32
C LEU A 18 -0.40 5.39 -0.81
N LEU A 19 -0.07 6.48 -0.14
CA LEU A 19 -0.21 6.60 1.31
C LEU A 19 -1.42 7.48 1.61
N VAL A 20 -2.39 6.92 2.30
CA VAL A 20 -3.66 7.59 2.62
C VAL A 20 -3.74 7.80 4.12
N ASP A 21 -3.62 9.03 4.57
CA ASP A 21 -3.62 9.35 6.00
C ASP A 21 -4.03 10.80 6.15
N ASP A 22 -4.93 11.07 7.10
CA ASP A 22 -5.44 12.42 7.29
C ASP A 22 -4.56 13.26 8.22
N GLU A 23 -3.51 12.69 8.79
CA GLU A 23 -2.63 13.38 9.71
C GLU A 23 -1.39 13.89 8.98
N PRO A 24 -1.26 15.22 8.79
CA PRO A 24 -0.18 15.73 7.93
C PRO A 24 1.23 15.39 8.39
N GLY A 25 1.46 15.45 9.71
CA GLY A 25 2.80 15.17 10.24
C GLY A 25 3.23 13.74 9.98
N LEU A 26 2.34 12.81 10.24
CA LEU A 26 2.65 11.41 10.02
C LEU A 26 2.82 11.13 8.54
N ARG A 27 1.94 11.71 7.72
CA ARG A 27 1.99 11.53 6.28
C ARG A 27 3.34 11.97 5.72
N THR A 28 3.81 13.15 6.15
CA THR A 28 5.08 13.65 5.68
C THR A 28 6.24 12.78 6.14
N ALA A 29 6.22 12.36 7.41
CA ALA A 29 7.31 11.55 7.95
C ALA A 29 7.40 10.19 7.25
N VAL A 30 6.27 9.55 7.04
CA VAL A 30 6.25 8.25 6.38
C VAL A 30 6.68 8.38 4.93
N LYS A 31 6.22 9.42 4.26
CA LYS A 31 6.60 9.65 2.87
C LYS A 31 8.13 9.79 2.76
N THR A 32 8.72 10.62 3.59
CA THR A 32 10.16 10.84 3.55
C THR A 32 10.92 9.55 3.82
N PHE A 33 10.49 8.82 4.84
CA PHE A 33 11.16 7.60 5.21
C PHE A 33 11.11 6.56 4.08
N LEU A 34 9.94 6.35 3.50
CA LEU A 34 9.80 5.35 2.45
C LEU A 34 10.49 5.78 1.15
N GLU A 35 10.53 7.07 0.87
CA GLU A 35 11.29 7.54 -0.28
C GLU A 35 12.78 7.23 -0.11
N ASP A 36 13.28 7.38 1.10
CA ASP A 36 14.68 7.02 1.38
C ASP A 36 14.93 5.53 1.20
N GLU A 37 13.89 4.72 1.35
CA GLU A 37 14.00 3.28 1.15
C GLU A 37 13.90 2.88 -0.32
N GLY A 38 13.67 3.83 -1.20
CA GLY A 38 13.67 3.56 -2.63
C GLY A 38 12.31 3.50 -3.29
N PHE A 39 11.26 3.90 -2.59
CA PHE A 39 9.91 3.86 -3.15
C PHE A 39 9.50 5.22 -3.67
N GLU A 40 8.59 5.22 -4.61
CA GLU A 40 7.95 6.44 -5.10
C GLU A 40 6.62 6.59 -4.37
N ILE A 41 6.46 7.67 -3.62
CA ILE A 41 5.33 7.83 -2.71
C ILE A 41 4.38 8.91 -3.21
N PHE A 42 3.10 8.56 -3.28
CA PHE A 42 2.02 9.50 -3.56
C PHE A 42 1.15 9.59 -2.32
N ILE A 43 0.61 10.74 -2.03
CA ILE A 43 -0.17 10.91 -0.80
C ILE A 43 -1.61 11.30 -1.10
N ALA A 44 -2.49 10.86 -0.21
CA ALA A 44 -3.89 11.25 -0.23
C ALA A 44 -4.32 11.54 1.20
N VAL A 45 -5.31 12.39 1.38
CA VAL A 45 -5.66 12.91 2.69
C VAL A 45 -6.83 12.18 3.34
N ASP A 46 -7.60 11.45 2.56
CA ASP A 46 -8.71 10.64 3.10
C ASP A 46 -9.07 9.57 2.07
N GLY A 47 -10.12 8.79 2.40
CA GLY A 47 -10.50 7.69 1.53
C GLY A 47 -10.99 8.11 0.16
N GLU A 48 -11.70 9.23 0.08
CA GLU A 48 -12.17 9.71 -1.22
C GLU A 48 -11.02 10.14 -2.11
N ASP A 49 -10.10 10.91 -1.54
CA ASP A 49 -8.92 11.33 -2.25
C ASP A 49 -8.07 10.13 -2.66
N GLY A 50 -7.98 9.14 -1.75
CA GLY A 50 -7.25 7.91 -2.04
C GLY A 50 -7.85 7.14 -3.21
N TRP A 51 -9.16 7.05 -3.25
CA TRP A 51 -9.83 6.36 -4.35
C TRP A 51 -9.57 7.06 -5.69
N GLU A 52 -9.69 8.39 -5.71
CA GLU A 52 -9.41 9.14 -6.92
C GLU A 52 -7.98 8.93 -7.41
N LYS A 53 -7.04 9.01 -6.49
CA LYS A 53 -5.63 8.90 -6.89
C LYS A 53 -5.27 7.49 -7.30
N ALA A 54 -5.85 6.48 -6.66
CA ALA A 54 -5.58 5.10 -7.05
C ALA A 54 -5.97 4.84 -8.49
N GLN A 55 -7.06 5.45 -8.94
CA GLN A 55 -7.55 5.23 -10.30
C GLN A 55 -6.66 5.86 -11.36
N THR A 56 -5.82 6.80 -10.97
CA THR A 56 -4.92 7.48 -11.88
C THR A 56 -3.51 6.93 -11.80
N ILE A 57 -3.04 6.65 -10.57
CA ILE A 57 -1.66 6.28 -10.31
C ILE A 57 -1.42 4.79 -10.53
N PHE A 58 -2.43 3.96 -10.24
CA PHE A 58 -2.30 2.51 -10.27
C PHE A 58 -1.12 2.07 -9.40
N PRO A 59 -1.21 2.28 -8.09
CA PRO A 59 -0.09 1.99 -7.20
C PRO A 59 0.18 0.50 -7.10
N ASP A 60 1.40 0.17 -6.73
CA ASP A 60 1.80 -1.21 -6.46
C ASP A 60 1.41 -1.63 -5.06
N LEU A 61 1.13 -0.67 -4.19
CA LEU A 61 0.72 -0.92 -2.81
C LEU A 61 -0.01 0.31 -2.29
N ILE A 62 -1.05 0.08 -1.50
CA ILE A 62 -1.75 1.16 -0.81
C ILE A 62 -1.54 0.98 0.69
N ILE A 63 -1.11 2.04 1.37
CA ILE A 63 -1.04 2.08 2.82
C ILE A 63 -2.12 3.06 3.27
N SER A 64 -3.05 2.63 4.09
CA SER A 64 -4.18 3.47 4.46
C SER A 64 -4.46 3.41 5.94
N ASP A 65 -4.66 4.58 6.54
CA ASP A 65 -5.24 4.68 7.86
C ASP A 65 -6.65 4.10 7.81
N VAL A 66 -7.09 3.47 8.88
CA VAL A 66 -8.44 2.92 8.94
C VAL A 66 -9.46 4.00 9.23
N MET A 67 -9.17 4.83 10.25
CA MET A 67 -10.13 5.83 10.71
C MET A 67 -9.78 7.20 10.12
N MET A 68 -10.59 7.66 9.19
CA MET A 68 -10.42 8.95 8.55
C MET A 68 -11.78 9.58 8.33
N PRO A 69 -11.84 10.93 8.25
CA PRO A 69 -13.11 11.57 7.92
C PRO A 69 -13.52 11.26 6.48
N ARG A 70 -14.77 11.44 6.20
CA ARG A 70 -15.41 11.22 4.92
C ARG A 70 -15.42 9.75 4.56
N ALA A 71 -14.41 9.21 3.92
CA ALA A 71 -14.36 7.79 3.60
C ALA A 71 -13.21 7.17 4.37
N ASN A 72 -13.49 6.14 5.17
CA ASN A 72 -12.46 5.49 5.97
C ASN A 72 -11.74 4.39 5.17
N GLY A 73 -10.78 3.73 5.82
CA GLY A 73 -9.99 2.73 5.14
C GLY A 73 -10.77 1.53 4.65
N TYR A 74 -11.83 1.15 5.37
CA TYR A 74 -12.67 0.04 4.93
C TYR A 74 -13.42 0.40 3.65
N ASP A 75 -13.93 1.63 3.56
CA ASP A 75 -14.61 2.08 2.37
C ASP A 75 -13.66 2.07 1.17
N LEU A 76 -12.46 2.53 1.38
CA LEU A 76 -11.45 2.53 0.31
C LEU A 76 -11.12 1.10 -0.11
N LEU A 77 -10.90 0.22 0.85
CA LEU A 77 -10.58 -1.17 0.55
C LEU A 77 -11.69 -1.81 -0.28
N GLU A 78 -12.93 -1.57 0.08
CA GLU A 78 -14.05 -2.14 -0.64
C GLU A 78 -14.06 -1.69 -2.10
N LYS A 79 -13.86 -0.40 -2.33
CA LYS A 79 -13.83 0.12 -3.69
C LYS A 79 -12.67 -0.46 -4.49
N ILE A 80 -11.51 -0.59 -3.85
CA ILE A 80 -10.34 -1.15 -4.52
C ILE A 80 -10.62 -2.60 -4.93
N ARG A 81 -11.18 -3.39 -4.01
CA ARG A 81 -11.39 -4.82 -4.28
C ARG A 81 -12.47 -5.07 -5.34
N GLU A 82 -13.40 -4.15 -5.48
CA GLU A 82 -14.47 -4.29 -6.47
C GLU A 82 -14.07 -3.80 -7.85
N ASP A 83 -12.97 -3.08 -7.97
CA ASP A 83 -12.55 -2.53 -9.23
C ASP A 83 -11.81 -3.57 -10.08
N GLU A 84 -12.12 -3.61 -11.37
CA GLU A 84 -11.51 -4.60 -12.25
C GLU A 84 -10.00 -4.48 -12.34
N LYS A 85 -9.51 -3.25 -12.37
CA LYS A 85 -8.08 -3.02 -12.57
C LYS A 85 -7.30 -2.97 -11.27
N LEU A 86 -7.94 -2.52 -10.19
CA LEU A 86 -7.26 -2.32 -8.92
C LEU A 86 -7.49 -3.44 -7.92
N GLY A 87 -8.35 -4.40 -8.26
CA GLY A 87 -8.80 -5.39 -7.31
C GLY A 87 -7.71 -6.21 -6.65
N GLY A 88 -6.60 -6.42 -7.34
CA GLY A 88 -5.49 -7.19 -6.79
C GLY A 88 -4.42 -6.37 -6.09
N THR A 89 -4.61 -5.05 -5.99
CA THR A 89 -3.60 -4.20 -5.37
C THR A 89 -3.49 -4.50 -3.88
N PRO A 90 -2.28 -4.77 -3.37
CA PRO A 90 -2.14 -5.04 -1.94
C PRO A 90 -2.40 -3.80 -1.10
N VAL A 91 -2.96 -4.01 0.08
CA VAL A 91 -3.32 -2.94 0.99
C VAL A 91 -2.80 -3.26 2.39
N ILE A 92 -2.14 -2.30 3.01
CA ILE A 92 -1.72 -2.37 4.42
C ILE A 92 -2.51 -1.31 5.19
N PHE A 93 -3.15 -1.72 6.28
CA PHE A 93 -3.84 -0.78 7.16
C PHE A 93 -2.92 -0.27 8.26
N LEU A 94 -3.04 1.02 8.56
CA LEU A 94 -2.45 1.60 9.77
C LEU A 94 -3.58 1.76 10.79
N THR A 95 -3.41 1.14 11.96
CA THR A 95 -4.48 1.11 12.95
C THR A 95 -4.07 1.88 14.19
N ALA A 96 -5.04 2.46 14.89
CA ALA A 96 -4.78 3.15 16.14
C ALA A 96 -4.45 2.14 17.22
N LYS A 97 -3.60 2.57 18.18
CA LYS A 97 -3.27 1.73 19.31
C LYS A 97 -4.54 1.35 20.06
N GLY A 98 -4.68 0.08 20.34
CA GLY A 98 -5.83 -0.43 21.06
C GLY A 98 -7.06 -0.67 20.21
N MET A 99 -6.99 -0.34 18.93
CA MET A 99 -8.10 -0.58 18.02
C MET A 99 -8.24 -2.06 17.74
N THR A 100 -9.47 -2.55 17.76
CA THR A 100 -9.77 -3.92 17.38
C THR A 100 -10.33 -3.91 15.97
N LEU A 101 -9.68 -4.63 15.07
CA LEU A 101 -10.17 -4.72 13.71
C LEU A 101 -11.34 -5.69 13.65
N ASP A 102 -12.32 -5.35 12.83
CA ASP A 102 -13.50 -6.19 12.65
C ASP A 102 -13.16 -7.30 11.66
N ARG A 103 -12.97 -8.50 12.18
CA ARG A 103 -12.55 -9.63 11.38
C ARG A 103 -13.65 -10.16 10.48
N THR A 104 -14.90 -9.81 10.79
CA THR A 104 -16.00 -10.29 9.98
C THR A 104 -16.32 -9.37 8.82
N GLU A 105 -15.72 -8.18 8.79
CA GLU A 105 -15.99 -7.22 7.73
C GLU A 105 -14.70 -6.85 7.02
N GLY A 106 -14.24 -5.63 7.20
CA GLY A 106 -13.19 -5.09 6.37
C GLY A 106 -11.89 -5.86 6.43
N TYR A 107 -11.53 -6.29 7.61
CA TYR A 107 -10.24 -6.91 7.82
C TYR A 107 -10.07 -8.18 6.98
N LEU A 108 -11.05 -9.06 7.05
CA LEU A 108 -10.95 -10.32 6.32
C LEU A 108 -11.29 -10.17 4.85
N ALA A 109 -11.75 -9.01 4.45
CA ALA A 109 -12.17 -8.78 3.07
C ALA A 109 -11.01 -8.49 2.13
N GLY A 110 -9.78 -8.65 2.58
CA GLY A 110 -8.68 -8.57 1.65
C GLY A 110 -7.59 -7.57 1.96
N VAL A 111 -7.42 -7.23 3.23
CA VAL A 111 -6.23 -6.46 3.61
C VAL A 111 -5.06 -7.44 3.70
N ASP A 112 -3.90 -7.01 3.25
CA ASP A 112 -2.73 -7.90 3.18
C ASP A 112 -1.92 -7.88 4.47
N ASP A 113 -1.97 -6.78 5.21
CA ASP A 113 -1.26 -6.68 6.47
C ASP A 113 -1.79 -5.46 7.22
N TYR A 114 -1.44 -5.34 8.48
CA TYR A 114 -1.79 -4.16 9.25
C TYR A 114 -0.72 -3.89 10.27
N ILE A 115 -0.56 -2.62 10.66
CA ILE A 115 0.45 -2.18 11.61
C ILE A 115 -0.21 -1.21 12.56
N SER A 116 0.02 -1.41 13.88
CA SER A 116 -0.53 -0.51 14.89
C SER A 116 0.34 0.73 15.05
N LYS A 117 -0.29 1.88 15.20
CA LYS A 117 0.40 3.11 15.57
C LYS A 117 0.57 3.14 17.08
N PRO A 118 1.64 3.68 17.59
CA PRO A 118 2.84 4.12 16.87
C PRO A 118 3.67 2.92 16.42
N PHE A 119 4.29 3.05 15.27
CA PHE A 119 5.10 1.95 14.74
C PHE A 119 6.54 2.39 14.57
N ASP A 120 7.41 1.40 14.52
CA ASP A 120 8.81 1.60 14.20
C ASP A 120 8.90 1.76 12.67
N PRO A 121 9.53 2.83 12.17
CA PRO A 121 9.68 2.99 10.74
C PRO A 121 10.35 1.80 10.06
N ASP A 122 11.31 1.17 10.71
CA ASP A 122 11.95 0.00 10.14
C ASP A 122 10.99 -1.17 10.02
N GLU A 123 10.07 -1.32 10.96
CA GLU A 123 9.05 -2.35 10.87
C GLU A 123 8.11 -2.09 9.70
N LEU A 124 7.72 -0.84 9.53
CA LEU A 124 6.86 -0.49 8.40
C LEU A 124 7.55 -0.81 7.08
N ALA A 125 8.81 -0.41 6.94
CA ALA A 125 9.56 -0.68 5.71
C ALA A 125 9.67 -2.17 5.45
N ALA A 126 9.93 -2.96 6.49
CA ALA A 126 10.06 -4.40 6.32
C ALA A 126 8.75 -5.03 5.85
N ARG A 127 7.63 -4.60 6.41
CA ARG A 127 6.34 -5.13 5.99
C ARG A 127 5.97 -4.71 4.59
N VAL A 128 6.28 -3.46 4.23
CA VAL A 128 6.04 -2.97 2.87
C VAL A 128 6.81 -3.82 1.87
N LYS A 129 8.10 -4.03 2.12
CA LYS A 129 8.93 -4.81 1.23
C LYS A 129 8.45 -6.25 1.13
N ASN A 130 8.04 -6.81 2.26
CA ASN A 130 7.55 -8.18 2.30
C ASN A 130 6.26 -8.33 1.48
N VAL A 131 5.33 -7.40 1.63
CA VAL A 131 4.07 -7.47 0.92
C VAL A 131 4.29 -7.31 -0.59
N ILE A 132 5.12 -6.36 -0.98
CA ILE A 132 5.40 -6.14 -2.40
C ILE A 132 6.09 -7.35 -3.00
N ASN A 133 7.10 -7.91 -2.31
CA ASN A 133 7.82 -9.06 -2.82
C ASN A 133 6.92 -10.29 -2.93
N ARG A 134 6.07 -10.50 -1.94
CA ARG A 134 5.15 -11.63 -1.95
C ARG A 134 4.18 -11.53 -3.12
N HIS A 135 3.70 -10.33 -3.38
CA HIS A 135 2.80 -10.09 -4.49
C HIS A 135 3.49 -10.35 -5.82
N CYS A 136 4.71 -9.89 -5.97
CA CYS A 136 5.48 -10.13 -7.19
C CYS A 136 5.77 -11.60 -7.40
N LEU A 137 6.09 -12.31 -6.33
CA LEU A 137 6.39 -13.73 -6.45
C LEU A 137 5.17 -14.53 -6.87
N LEU A 138 4.00 -14.19 -6.35
CA LEU A 138 2.78 -14.87 -6.77
C LEU A 138 2.51 -14.64 -8.24
N TYR A 139 2.69 -13.42 -8.70
CA TYR A 139 2.48 -13.10 -10.09
C TYR A 139 3.50 -13.84 -10.98
N THR A 140 4.74 -13.87 -10.56
CA THR A 140 5.79 -14.55 -11.30
C THR A 140 5.53 -16.06 -11.37
N SER A 141 5.08 -16.63 -10.27
CA SER A 141 4.77 -18.05 -10.25
C SER A 141 3.66 -18.41 -11.23
N ASP A 142 2.63 -17.58 -11.28
CA ASP A 142 1.54 -17.81 -12.22
C ASP A 142 2.05 -17.78 -13.64
N ALA A 143 2.90 -16.83 -13.94
CA ALA A 143 3.47 -16.71 -15.28
C ALA A 143 4.35 -17.90 -15.61
N ALA A 144 5.10 -18.38 -14.63
CA ALA A 144 6.01 -19.49 -14.85
C ALA A 144 5.28 -20.80 -15.06
N ASP A 145 4.11 -20.94 -14.48
CA ASP A 145 3.35 -22.18 -14.60
C ASP A 145 2.78 -22.38 -15.99
N GLU A 146 2.78 -21.35 -16.78
CA GLU A 146 2.24 -21.47 -18.11
C GLU A 146 3.31 -21.80 -19.14
#